data_65be6d8054504e56085a47566b7c8f90
#
_entry.id   65be6d8054504e56085a47566b7c8f90
#
_cell.length_a   1.000
_cell.length_b   1.000
_cell.length_c   1.000
_cell.angle_alpha   90.00
_cell.angle_beta   90.00
_cell.angle_gamma   90.00
#
_symmetry.space_group_name_H-M   'P 1'
#
loop_
_entity.id
_entity.type
_entity.pdbx_description
1 polymer ?
#
loop_
_entity_poly.entity_id
_entity_poly.type
_entity_poly.pdbx_seq_one_letter_code
_entity_poly.pdbx_strand_id
1 'polypeptide(L)'
;TCALPIWELQKFLVDEVQEVYRLQGVKINDKHIEVISRQMMRKVRIIDPGDSSFLVGEPVSKTKLDEINRKLMDEELRVAIGEPLLLGITKAALSTDSFLSAASFQETTKVLTEASINGKLDQFNGLKENVIIGRLVPAGTGFDVNKTYSYKDKFAEQEEEAEPLVGMELIQDDSDESIEIQ
;
A
#
# COMPACT_ATOMS: atom_id res chain seq x y z
N THR A 1 15.28 -22.78 19.74
CA THR A 1 15.59 -21.60 18.92
C THR A 1 15.36 -20.35 19.75
N CYS A 2 16.45 -19.80 20.33
CA CYS A 2 16.37 -18.46 20.93
C CYS A 2 16.11 -17.48 19.80
N ALA A 3 14.85 -17.07 19.64
CA ALA A 3 14.54 -15.94 18.78
C ALA A 3 15.11 -14.69 19.45
N LEU A 4 16.11 -14.08 18.82
CA LEU A 4 16.65 -12.79 19.25
C LEU A 4 15.50 -11.78 19.29
N PRO A 5 15.38 -10.96 20.34
CA PRO A 5 14.43 -9.86 20.33
C PRO A 5 14.67 -8.94 19.12
N ILE A 6 13.63 -8.37 18.55
CA ILE A 6 13.69 -7.56 17.32
C ILE A 6 14.75 -6.46 17.39
N TRP A 7 14.89 -5.82 18.54
CA TRP A 7 15.85 -4.73 18.73
C TRP A 7 17.30 -5.22 18.70
N GLU A 8 17.58 -6.43 19.19
CA GLU A 8 18.92 -7.04 19.08
C GLU A 8 19.23 -7.39 17.63
N LEU A 9 18.25 -7.92 16.89
CA LEU A 9 18.41 -8.20 15.47
C LEU A 9 18.65 -6.93 14.66
N GLN A 10 17.96 -5.83 14.95
CA GLN A 10 18.20 -4.54 14.31
C GLN A 10 19.62 -4.04 14.59
N LYS A 11 20.02 -4.06 15.85
CA LYS A 11 21.36 -3.65 16.26
C LYS A 11 22.43 -4.50 15.56
N PHE A 12 22.26 -5.81 15.57
CA PHE A 12 23.17 -6.72 14.89
C PHE A 12 23.33 -6.39 13.40
N LEU A 13 22.21 -6.17 12.68
CA LEU A 13 22.26 -5.81 11.27
C LEU A 13 22.99 -4.48 11.02
N VAL A 14 22.77 -3.49 11.88
CA VAL A 14 23.44 -2.19 11.77
C VAL A 14 24.93 -2.34 12.02
N ASP A 15 25.31 -3.06 13.06
CA ASP A 15 26.71 -3.25 13.45
C ASP A 15 27.49 -3.99 12.34
N GLU A 16 26.94 -5.08 11.80
CA GLU A 16 27.57 -5.87 10.73
C GLU A 16 27.74 -5.07 9.43
N VAL A 17 26.73 -4.33 9.02
CA VAL A 17 26.81 -3.48 7.81
C VAL A 17 27.81 -2.34 8.02
N GLN A 18 27.82 -1.71 9.18
CA GLN A 18 28.76 -0.66 9.51
C GLN A 18 30.20 -1.15 9.59
N GLU A 19 30.43 -2.37 10.08
CA GLU A 19 31.77 -2.96 10.10
C GLU A 19 32.34 -3.09 8.68
N VAL A 20 31.58 -3.55 7.71
CA VAL A 20 31.99 -3.63 6.30
C VAL A 20 32.40 -2.26 5.76
N TYR A 21 31.59 -1.20 6.03
CA TYR A 21 31.91 0.15 5.59
C TYR A 21 33.17 0.71 6.30
N ARG A 22 33.33 0.48 7.60
CA ARG A 22 34.47 0.91 8.38
C ARG A 22 35.77 0.28 7.89
N LEU A 23 35.74 -1.01 7.54
CA LEU A 23 36.88 -1.72 6.95
C LEU A 23 37.33 -1.11 5.63
N GLN A 24 36.43 -0.53 4.86
CA GLN A 24 36.70 0.19 3.61
C GLN A 24 37.01 1.68 3.82
N GLY A 25 37.09 2.16 5.06
CA GLY A 25 37.37 3.55 5.38
C GLY A 25 36.21 4.52 5.13
N VAL A 26 34.99 4.01 4.86
CA VAL A 26 33.80 4.82 4.62
C VAL A 26 33.06 5.09 5.95
N LYS A 27 32.83 6.37 6.22
CA LYS A 27 32.05 6.80 7.42
C LYS A 27 30.62 7.11 7.04
N ILE A 28 29.69 6.30 7.52
CA ILE A 28 28.23 6.48 7.34
C ILE A 28 27.59 6.57 8.72
N ASN A 29 26.58 7.43 8.89
CA ASN A 29 25.84 7.50 10.13
C ASN A 29 24.86 6.31 10.22
N ASP A 30 24.77 5.71 11.40
CA ASP A 30 23.97 4.51 11.67
C ASP A 30 22.50 4.67 11.29
N LYS A 31 21.95 5.88 11.43
CA LYS A 31 20.55 6.18 11.11
C LYS A 31 20.14 5.80 9.68
N HIS A 32 21.05 5.85 8.70
CA HIS A 32 20.75 5.48 7.32
C HIS A 32 20.50 3.98 7.16
N ILE A 33 21.23 3.18 7.93
CA ILE A 33 21.08 1.71 7.94
C ILE A 33 19.90 1.32 8.82
N GLU A 34 19.70 1.99 9.94
CA GLU A 34 18.57 1.78 10.85
C GLU A 34 17.23 1.99 10.16
N VAL A 35 17.09 3.01 9.30
CA VAL A 35 15.86 3.24 8.51
C VAL A 35 15.58 2.06 7.58
N ILE A 36 16.60 1.51 6.92
CA ILE A 36 16.45 0.36 6.02
C ILE A 36 16.06 -0.88 6.83
N SER A 37 16.76 -1.16 7.92
CA SER A 37 16.47 -2.30 8.81
C SER A 37 15.05 -2.24 9.37
N ARG A 38 14.57 -1.05 9.74
CA ARG A 38 13.20 -0.85 10.18
C ARG A 38 12.17 -1.20 9.10
N GLN A 39 12.44 -0.84 7.84
CA GLN A 39 11.55 -1.19 6.74
C GLN A 39 11.53 -2.70 6.45
N MET A 40 12.66 -3.39 6.63
CA MET A 40 12.74 -4.85 6.49
C MET A 40 11.91 -5.60 7.54
N MET A 41 11.63 -4.98 8.71
CA MET A 41 10.89 -5.57 9.83
C MET A 41 9.47 -4.96 10.00
N ARG A 42 8.96 -4.27 9.00
CA ARG A 42 7.65 -3.61 9.06
C ARG A 42 6.48 -4.59 9.00
N LYS A 43 6.71 -5.78 8.47
CA LYS A 43 5.66 -6.80 8.29
C LYS A 43 5.63 -7.78 9.47
N VAL A 44 4.44 -8.28 9.72
CA VAL A 44 4.13 -9.27 10.74
C VAL A 44 3.44 -10.44 10.06
N ARG A 45 3.78 -11.67 10.41
CA ARG A 45 3.10 -12.87 9.95
C ARG A 45 2.01 -13.22 10.94
N ILE A 46 0.79 -13.39 10.49
CA ILE A 46 -0.34 -13.79 11.32
C ILE A 46 -0.18 -15.25 11.73
N ILE A 47 -0.22 -15.51 13.05
CA ILE A 47 -0.22 -16.87 13.63
C ILE A 47 -1.65 -17.28 13.92
N ASP A 48 -2.38 -16.44 14.66
CA ASP A 48 -3.79 -16.64 15.01
C ASP A 48 -4.59 -15.43 14.54
N PRO A 49 -5.52 -15.58 13.60
CA PRO A 49 -6.34 -14.47 13.11
C PRO A 49 -7.40 -14.01 14.11
N GLY A 50 -7.70 -14.77 15.18
CA GLY A 50 -8.82 -14.47 16.06
C GLY A 50 -10.14 -14.32 15.30
N ASP A 51 -10.88 -13.24 15.57
CA ASP A 51 -12.14 -12.91 14.89
C ASP A 51 -11.92 -11.90 13.73
N SER A 52 -10.66 -11.70 13.30
CA SER A 52 -10.30 -10.82 12.18
C SER A 52 -10.49 -11.51 10.83
N SER A 53 -10.49 -10.71 9.76
CA SER A 53 -10.55 -11.18 8.36
C SER A 53 -9.20 -11.67 7.81
N PHE A 54 -8.16 -11.74 8.63
CA PHE A 54 -6.84 -12.17 8.19
C PHE A 54 -6.74 -13.68 7.99
N LEU A 55 -5.83 -14.09 7.09
CA LEU A 55 -5.51 -15.50 6.91
C LEU A 55 -4.27 -15.89 7.73
N VAL A 56 -4.25 -17.14 8.21
CA VAL A 56 -3.08 -17.70 8.91
C VAL A 56 -1.87 -17.71 7.95
N GLY A 57 -0.73 -17.17 8.43
CA GLY A 57 0.50 -17.07 7.64
C GLY A 57 0.60 -15.86 6.71
N GLU A 58 -0.43 -15.03 6.63
CA GLU A 58 -0.43 -13.82 5.80
C GLU A 58 0.54 -12.77 6.36
N PRO A 59 1.40 -12.15 5.49
CA PRO A 59 2.28 -11.06 5.90
C PRO A 59 1.52 -9.72 5.85
N VAL A 60 1.18 -9.18 6.99
CA VAL A 60 0.44 -7.91 7.14
C VAL A 60 1.36 -6.80 7.64
N SER A 61 1.06 -5.55 7.31
CA SER A 61 1.73 -4.39 7.92
C SER A 61 1.35 -4.29 9.40
N LYS A 62 2.35 -4.03 10.26
CA LYS A 62 2.12 -3.86 11.70
C LYS A 62 1.07 -2.78 11.98
N THR A 63 1.10 -1.66 11.27
CA THR A 63 0.13 -0.57 11.41
C THR A 63 -1.31 -1.03 11.14
N LYS A 64 -1.51 -1.83 10.08
CA LYS A 64 -2.83 -2.38 9.72
C LYS A 64 -3.31 -3.40 10.76
N LEU A 65 -2.40 -4.23 11.28
CA LEU A 65 -2.72 -5.17 12.36
C LEU A 65 -3.18 -4.44 13.62
N ASP A 66 -2.42 -3.40 14.04
CA ASP A 66 -2.74 -2.60 15.22
C ASP A 66 -4.08 -1.85 15.07
N GLU A 67 -4.38 -1.36 13.85
CA GLU A 67 -5.65 -0.68 13.55
C GLU A 67 -6.86 -1.64 13.65
N ILE A 68 -6.74 -2.83 13.07
CA ILE A 68 -7.81 -3.83 13.12
C ILE A 68 -7.97 -4.38 14.53
N ASN A 69 -6.88 -4.62 15.26
CA ASN A 69 -6.95 -5.07 16.64
C ASN A 69 -7.61 -4.04 17.56
N ARG A 70 -7.44 -2.72 17.31
CA ARG A 70 -8.18 -1.69 18.05
C ARG A 70 -9.68 -1.81 17.82
N LYS A 71 -10.12 -1.97 16.57
CA LYS A 71 -11.55 -2.15 16.24
C LYS A 71 -12.13 -3.40 16.90
N LEU A 72 -11.38 -4.52 16.88
CA LEU A 72 -11.81 -5.76 17.52
C LEU A 72 -11.89 -5.62 19.05
N MET A 73 -10.96 -4.87 19.67
CA MET A 73 -11.02 -4.57 21.09
C MET A 73 -12.24 -3.72 21.46
N ASP A 74 -12.58 -2.73 20.64
CA ASP A 74 -13.77 -1.88 20.85
C ASP A 74 -15.07 -2.69 20.73
N GLU A 75 -15.05 -3.77 19.94
CA GLU A 75 -16.17 -4.69 19.74
C GLU A 75 -16.15 -5.91 20.72
N GLU A 76 -15.20 -5.96 21.66
CA GLU A 76 -15.00 -7.06 22.62
C GLU A 76 -14.73 -8.43 21.95
N LEU A 77 -14.16 -8.42 20.74
CA LEU A 77 -13.80 -9.61 19.96
C LEU A 77 -12.35 -10.04 20.21
N ARG A 78 -12.01 -11.27 19.79
CA ARG A 78 -10.65 -11.79 19.93
C ARG A 78 -9.72 -11.12 18.92
N VAL A 79 -8.62 -10.57 19.42
CA VAL A 79 -7.58 -9.90 18.62
C VAL A 79 -6.75 -10.91 17.83
N ALA A 80 -6.22 -10.45 16.68
CA ALA A 80 -5.28 -11.22 15.89
C ALA A 80 -3.88 -11.18 16.51
N ILE A 81 -3.19 -12.33 16.52
CA ILE A 81 -1.82 -12.49 17.02
C ILE A 81 -0.89 -12.73 15.85
N GLY A 82 0.21 -11.99 15.79
CA GLY A 82 1.23 -12.16 14.77
C GLY A 82 2.65 -12.09 15.32
N GLU A 83 3.57 -12.75 14.62
CA GLU A 83 5.00 -12.67 14.89
C GLU A 83 5.72 -11.73 13.92
N PRO A 84 6.74 -11.01 14.37
CA PRO A 84 7.52 -10.14 13.50
C PRO A 84 8.20 -10.93 12.39
N LEU A 85 8.18 -10.38 11.17
CA LEU A 85 8.76 -11.00 9.98
C LEU A 85 9.91 -10.14 9.46
N LEU A 86 11.10 -10.74 9.32
CA LEU A 86 12.23 -10.14 8.64
C LEU A 86 12.14 -10.44 7.15
N LEU A 87 12.08 -9.41 6.32
CA LEU A 87 12.12 -9.49 4.87
C LEU A 87 13.47 -9.00 4.35
N GLY A 88 14.02 -9.66 3.32
CA GLY A 88 15.17 -9.12 2.59
C GLY A 88 14.80 -7.78 1.91
N ILE A 89 15.80 -6.93 1.64
CA ILE A 89 15.64 -5.58 1.09
C ILE A 89 14.73 -5.56 -0.14
N THR A 90 14.98 -6.40 -1.13
CA THR A 90 14.18 -6.48 -2.36
C THR A 90 12.72 -6.83 -2.08
N LYS A 91 12.49 -7.84 -1.23
CA LYS A 91 11.14 -8.26 -0.88
C LYS A 91 10.40 -7.22 -0.06
N ALA A 92 11.09 -6.53 0.84
CA ALA A 92 10.54 -5.41 1.61
C ALA A 92 10.14 -4.24 0.69
N ALA A 93 10.96 -3.94 -0.32
CA ALA A 93 10.67 -2.88 -1.29
C ALA A 93 9.50 -3.19 -2.23
N LEU A 94 9.28 -4.46 -2.58
CA LEU A 94 8.16 -4.90 -3.42
C LEU A 94 6.85 -5.11 -2.63
N SER A 95 6.93 -5.35 -1.34
CA SER A 95 5.76 -5.58 -0.47
C SER A 95 5.24 -4.31 0.20
N THR A 96 5.43 -3.16 -0.42
CA THR A 96 4.90 -1.86 0.05
C THR A 96 3.41 -1.75 -0.24
N ASP A 97 2.73 -0.88 0.50
CA ASP A 97 1.29 -0.66 0.34
C ASP A 97 0.99 0.09 -0.98
N SER A 98 1.94 0.92 -1.47
CA SER A 98 1.86 1.60 -2.77
C SER A 98 2.36 0.69 -3.90
N PHE A 99 1.46 0.34 -4.83
CA PHE A 99 1.83 -0.42 -6.02
C PHE A 99 2.68 0.40 -7.01
N LEU A 100 2.51 1.73 -7.07
CA LEU A 100 3.33 2.62 -7.89
C LEU A 100 4.79 2.61 -7.42
N SER A 101 5.01 2.69 -6.12
CA SER A 101 6.34 2.61 -5.53
C SER A 101 7.00 1.26 -5.82
N ALA A 102 6.29 0.15 -5.71
CA ALA A 102 6.78 -1.19 -6.01
C ALA A 102 7.11 -1.34 -7.50
N ALA A 103 6.20 -0.94 -8.40
CA ALA A 103 6.36 -1.03 -9.84
C ALA A 103 7.56 -0.22 -10.36
N SER A 104 7.87 0.90 -9.73
CA SER A 104 9.02 1.74 -10.10
C SER A 104 10.38 1.17 -9.69
N PHE A 105 10.40 0.09 -8.92
CA PHE A 105 11.64 -0.55 -8.46
C PHE A 105 12.02 -1.76 -9.31
N GLN A 106 11.20 -2.81 -9.30
CA GLN A 106 11.39 -4.04 -10.07
C GLN A 106 10.06 -4.69 -10.42
N GLU A 107 10.07 -5.66 -11.33
CA GLU A 107 8.90 -6.45 -11.73
C GLU A 107 7.68 -5.60 -12.14
N THR A 108 7.92 -4.49 -12.85
CA THR A 108 6.91 -3.47 -13.21
C THR A 108 5.64 -4.08 -13.79
N THR A 109 5.76 -4.94 -14.79
CA THR A 109 4.62 -5.56 -15.47
C THR A 109 3.80 -6.43 -14.52
N LYS A 110 4.46 -7.25 -13.71
CA LYS A 110 3.80 -8.16 -12.76
C LYS A 110 3.06 -7.37 -11.69
N VAL A 111 3.71 -6.37 -11.09
CA VAL A 111 3.11 -5.53 -10.04
C VAL A 111 1.90 -4.77 -10.55
N LEU A 112 1.99 -4.16 -11.73
CA LEU A 112 0.87 -3.42 -12.35
C LEU A 112 -0.28 -4.34 -12.73
N THR A 113 0.01 -5.52 -13.29
CA THR A 113 -1.01 -6.51 -13.63
C THR A 113 -1.75 -6.99 -12.38
N GLU A 114 -1.01 -7.34 -11.31
CA GLU A 114 -1.60 -7.76 -10.04
C GLU A 114 -2.43 -6.65 -9.40
N ALA A 115 -1.94 -5.40 -9.42
CA ALA A 115 -2.68 -4.26 -8.90
C ALA A 115 -3.98 -4.00 -9.68
N SER A 116 -3.93 -4.15 -11.00
CA SER A 116 -5.10 -3.98 -11.88
C SER A 116 -6.15 -5.08 -11.66
N ILE A 117 -5.73 -6.35 -11.57
CA ILE A 117 -6.64 -7.48 -11.32
C ILE A 117 -7.34 -7.33 -9.97
N ASN A 118 -6.58 -6.91 -8.94
CA ASN A 118 -7.10 -6.77 -7.58
C ASN A 118 -7.81 -5.42 -7.34
N GLY A 119 -7.86 -4.52 -8.31
CA GLY A 119 -8.44 -3.19 -8.15
C GLY A 119 -7.80 -2.38 -7.01
N LYS A 120 -6.47 -2.50 -6.83
CA LYS A 120 -5.75 -1.82 -5.74
C LYS A 120 -5.79 -0.30 -5.94
N LEU A 121 -6.11 0.42 -4.86
CA LEU A 121 -6.02 1.88 -4.81
C LEU A 121 -4.73 2.30 -4.10
N ASP A 122 -4.00 3.25 -4.69
CA ASP A 122 -2.82 3.85 -4.07
C ASP A 122 -3.23 5.12 -3.33
N GLN A 123 -2.93 5.19 -2.05
CA GLN A 123 -3.32 6.31 -1.18
C GLN A 123 -2.32 7.48 -1.20
N PHE A 124 -1.22 7.38 -1.95
CA PHE A 124 -0.17 8.41 -2.05
C PHE A 124 0.40 8.90 -0.71
N ASN A 125 0.49 8.01 0.26
CA ASN A 125 0.98 8.33 1.60
C ASN A 125 2.51 8.46 1.69
N GLY A 126 3.26 7.90 0.74
CA GLY A 126 4.72 7.93 0.72
C GLY A 126 5.30 9.03 -0.14
N LEU A 127 6.62 9.08 -0.20
CA LEU A 127 7.35 10.11 -0.97
C LEU A 127 7.42 9.74 -2.46
N LYS A 128 7.73 8.50 -2.77
CA LYS A 128 8.08 8.04 -4.12
C LYS A 128 6.90 8.13 -5.09
N GLU A 129 5.73 7.67 -4.69
CA GLU A 129 4.50 7.74 -5.48
C GLU A 129 4.08 9.19 -5.77
N ASN A 130 4.20 10.10 -4.81
CA ASN A 130 3.90 11.52 -5.00
C ASN A 130 4.89 12.17 -5.99
N VAL A 131 6.17 11.83 -5.90
CA VAL A 131 7.20 12.33 -6.84
C VAL A 131 6.93 11.82 -8.26
N ILE A 132 6.55 10.55 -8.42
CA ILE A 132 6.26 9.96 -9.75
C ILE A 132 5.10 10.69 -10.43
N ILE A 133 4.05 11.03 -9.67
CA ILE A 133 2.85 11.71 -10.21
C ILE A 133 3.06 13.22 -10.34
N GLY A 134 4.13 13.78 -9.77
CA GLY A 134 4.40 15.21 -9.77
C GLY A 134 3.62 16.01 -8.72
N ARG A 135 3.17 15.34 -7.64
CA ARG A 135 2.54 15.99 -6.49
C ARG A 135 3.58 16.43 -5.47
N LEU A 136 3.20 17.38 -4.61
CA LEU A 136 4.00 17.72 -3.44
C LEU A 136 4.07 16.51 -2.51
N VAL A 137 5.28 16.22 -2.02
CA VAL A 137 5.48 15.15 -1.03
C VAL A 137 4.78 15.49 0.29
N PRO A 138 4.27 14.50 1.04
CA PRO A 138 3.57 14.75 2.31
C PRO A 138 4.55 15.08 3.45
N ALA A 139 5.40 16.09 3.23
CA ALA A 139 6.40 16.59 4.18
C ALA A 139 6.69 18.07 3.91
N GLY A 140 7.06 18.82 4.92
CA GLY A 140 7.34 20.26 4.81
C GLY A 140 6.12 21.02 4.30
N THR A 141 6.29 21.82 3.25
CA THR A 141 5.20 22.64 2.66
C THR A 141 4.06 21.83 2.03
N GLY A 142 4.29 20.55 1.69
CA GLY A 142 3.27 19.65 1.15
C GLY A 142 2.48 18.89 2.21
N PHE A 143 2.81 19.03 3.49
CA PHE A 143 2.18 18.25 4.56
C PHE A 143 0.69 18.59 4.74
N ASP A 144 0.34 19.87 4.77
CA ASP A 144 -1.04 20.30 4.96
C ASP A 144 -1.87 20.15 3.70
N VAL A 145 -1.26 20.34 2.53
CA VAL A 145 -1.92 20.19 1.22
C VAL A 145 -2.40 18.75 1.03
N ASN A 146 -1.58 17.75 1.37
CA ASN A 146 -1.95 16.35 1.23
C ASN A 146 -3.02 15.86 2.23
N LYS A 147 -3.22 16.55 3.36
CA LYS A 147 -4.33 16.27 4.28
C LYS A 147 -5.69 16.68 3.72
N THR A 148 -5.71 17.72 2.88
CA THR A 148 -6.93 18.31 2.34
C THR A 148 -7.40 17.61 1.06
N TYR A 149 -6.50 16.90 0.35
CA TYR A 149 -6.83 16.17 -0.88
C TYR A 149 -7.14 14.70 -0.58
N SER A 150 -8.35 14.41 -0.11
CA SER A 150 -8.90 13.07 -0.22
C SER A 150 -9.32 12.82 -1.68
N TYR A 151 -8.93 11.69 -2.24
CA TYR A 151 -9.25 11.31 -3.62
C TYR A 151 -10.76 11.23 -3.89
N LYS A 152 -11.57 11.05 -2.84
CA LYS A 152 -13.03 11.03 -2.93
C LYS A 152 -13.65 12.37 -3.32
N ASP A 153 -13.01 13.48 -2.94
CA ASP A 153 -13.63 14.79 -3.13
C ASP A 153 -13.59 15.25 -4.60
N LYS A 154 -12.59 14.81 -5.38
CA LYS A 154 -12.50 15.18 -6.81
C LYS A 154 -13.47 14.46 -7.74
N PHE A 155 -13.89 13.25 -7.40
CA PHE A 155 -14.89 12.52 -8.19
C PHE A 155 -16.31 12.91 -7.80
N ALA A 156 -16.55 13.26 -6.55
CA ALA A 156 -17.84 13.79 -6.11
C ALA A 156 -18.17 15.13 -6.78
N GLU A 157 -17.19 16.03 -6.91
CA GLU A 157 -17.38 17.30 -7.62
C GLU A 157 -17.62 17.10 -9.14
N GLN A 158 -17.05 16.06 -9.75
CA GLN A 158 -17.28 15.76 -11.17
C GLN A 158 -18.62 15.05 -11.44
N GLU A 159 -19.15 14.31 -10.47
CA GLU A 159 -20.49 13.72 -10.56
C GLU A 159 -21.60 14.76 -10.34
N GLU A 160 -21.37 15.82 -9.56
CA GLU A 160 -22.31 16.94 -9.40
C GLU A 160 -22.33 17.89 -10.62
N GLU A 161 -21.22 18.00 -11.37
CA GLU A 161 -21.15 18.80 -12.61
C GLU A 161 -21.63 18.04 -13.86
N ALA A 162 -21.83 16.73 -13.78
CA ALA A 162 -22.45 15.97 -14.86
C ALA A 162 -23.96 16.20 -14.82
N GLU A 163 -24.43 17.21 -15.55
CA GLU A 163 -25.86 17.38 -15.83
C GLU A 163 -26.43 16.08 -16.40
N PRO A 164 -27.61 15.62 -15.91
CA PRO A 164 -28.22 14.44 -16.49
C PRO A 164 -28.49 14.74 -17.97
N LEU A 165 -27.98 13.89 -18.85
CA LEU A 165 -28.33 13.88 -20.27
C LEU A 165 -29.83 13.57 -20.38
N VAL A 166 -30.67 14.59 -20.17
CA VAL A 166 -32.09 14.57 -20.46
C VAL A 166 -32.23 14.75 -21.97
N GLY A 167 -32.69 13.72 -22.63
CA GLY A 167 -33.16 13.82 -23.99
C GLY A 167 -32.44 12.99 -25.03
N MET A 168 -32.38 11.67 -24.86
CA MET A 168 -32.38 10.77 -26.00
C MET A 168 -33.79 10.21 -26.15
N GLU A 169 -34.64 10.97 -26.87
CA GLU A 169 -35.90 10.43 -27.42
C GLU A 169 -35.55 9.27 -28.34
N LEU A 170 -36.01 8.10 -27.97
CA LEU A 170 -36.02 6.92 -28.86
C LEU A 170 -36.87 7.29 -30.07
N ILE A 171 -36.23 7.52 -31.20
CA ILE A 171 -36.93 7.56 -32.51
C ILE A 171 -37.43 6.13 -32.71
N GLN A 172 -38.71 5.91 -32.52
CA GLN A 172 -39.40 4.74 -32.98
C GLN A 172 -39.43 4.79 -34.51
N ASP A 173 -38.71 3.87 -35.11
CA ASP A 173 -38.69 3.64 -36.56
C ASP A 173 -39.94 2.81 -36.88
N ASP A 174 -41.02 3.47 -37.25
CA ASP A 174 -42.22 2.90 -37.86
C ASP A 174 -41.91 2.55 -39.33
N SER A 175 -41.40 1.36 -39.58
CA SER A 175 -41.38 0.80 -40.91
C SER A 175 -41.86 -0.66 -40.91
N ASP A 176 -43.16 -0.83 -40.69
CA ASP A 176 -43.92 -1.99 -41.18
C ASP A 176 -44.27 -1.76 -42.65
N GLU A 177 -43.45 -2.20 -43.54
CA GLU A 177 -43.83 -2.43 -44.95
C GLU A 177 -43.87 -3.92 -45.23
N SER A 178 -45.10 -4.41 -45.20
CA SER A 178 -45.50 -5.74 -45.68
C SER A 178 -45.17 -5.94 -47.16
N ILE A 179 -44.27 -6.84 -47.45
CA ILE A 179 -44.01 -7.36 -48.80
C ILE A 179 -44.88 -8.58 -49.00
N GLU A 180 -46.00 -8.44 -49.74
CA GLU A 180 -46.71 -9.54 -50.37
C GLU A 180 -45.87 -10.10 -51.55
N ILE A 181 -45.63 -11.40 -51.51
CA ILE A 181 -45.01 -12.15 -52.62
C ILE A 181 -46.14 -12.81 -53.40
N GLN A 182 -46.24 -12.47 -54.66
CA GLN A 182 -46.92 -13.29 -55.70
C GLN A 182 -45.94 -14.33 -56.30
#